data_95181d75f96ebc5d9e0cbfc6f729aa6c
#
_entry.id   95181d75f96ebc5d9e0cbfc6f729aa6c
#
_cell.length_a   1.000
_cell.length_b   1.000
_cell.length_c   1.000
_cell.angle_alpha   90.00
_cell.angle_beta   90.00
_cell.angle_gamma   90.00
#
_symmetry.space_group_name_H-M   'P 1'
#
loop_
_entity.id
_entity.type
_entity.pdbx_description
1 polymer ?
#
loop_
_entity_poly.entity_id
_entity_poly.type
_entity_poly.pdbx_seq_one_letter_code
_entity_poly.pdbx_strand_id
1 'polypeptide(L)'
;MPGQLSAWDIDTKRHGTGSETRVPVDLNLTRLVEPEIGKFDHCFRNEPRKPVKLQWPDIATLLMESSDEMTHLVVYTPPESVCVEPISCTVDAFRLEAEGIKDTGTRHIQPGGGMSGWTKWSWG
;
A
#
# COMPACT_ATOMS: atom_id res chain seq x y z
N MET A 1 -17.46 1.75 -5.89
CA MET A 1 -17.86 0.36 -6.22
C MET A 1 -16.93 -0.60 -5.49
N PRO A 2 -17.47 -1.67 -4.93
CA PRO A 2 -16.62 -2.69 -4.35
C PRO A 2 -15.62 -3.21 -5.38
N GLY A 3 -14.40 -3.47 -4.97
CA GLY A 3 -13.36 -3.99 -5.85
C GLY A 3 -12.60 -2.95 -6.67
N GLN A 4 -12.87 -1.67 -6.46
CA GLN A 4 -12.06 -0.62 -7.06
C GLN A 4 -10.85 -0.34 -6.18
N LEU A 5 -9.69 -0.29 -6.81
CA LEU A 5 -8.44 0.01 -6.16
C LEU A 5 -7.78 1.18 -6.87
N SER A 6 -7.27 2.15 -6.10
CA SER A 6 -6.49 3.25 -6.64
C SER A 6 -5.06 3.19 -6.14
N ALA A 7 -4.16 3.76 -6.91
CA ALA A 7 -2.77 3.91 -6.55
C ALA A 7 -2.33 5.35 -6.78
N TRP A 8 -1.39 5.80 -5.98
CA TRP A 8 -0.74 7.09 -6.17
C TRP A 8 0.23 7.02 -7.34
N ASP A 9 0.15 7.98 -8.24
CA ASP A 9 1.01 8.02 -9.41
C ASP A 9 2.44 8.41 -9.01
N ILE A 10 3.41 7.71 -9.57
CA ILE A 10 4.84 7.92 -9.33
C ILE A 10 5.49 8.20 -10.68
N ASP A 11 6.31 9.24 -10.75
CA ASP A 11 7.00 9.61 -11.98
C ASP A 11 8.24 8.72 -12.24
N THR A 12 8.92 8.94 -13.36
CA THR A 12 10.08 8.15 -13.76
C THR A 12 11.27 8.28 -12.80
N LYS A 13 11.29 9.32 -11.96
CA LYS A 13 12.31 9.52 -10.93
C LYS A 13 11.85 8.98 -9.57
N ARG A 14 10.72 8.29 -9.52
CA ARG A 14 10.12 7.71 -8.33
C ARG A 14 9.61 8.74 -7.32
N HIS A 15 9.23 9.92 -7.80
CA HIS A 15 8.58 10.95 -6.99
C HIS A 15 7.06 10.84 -7.15
N GLY A 16 6.31 11.08 -6.08
CA GLY A 16 4.86 11.15 -6.15
C GLY A 16 4.39 12.37 -6.95
N THR A 17 3.41 12.17 -7.83
CA THR A 17 2.84 13.26 -8.64
C THR A 17 1.72 14.02 -7.94
N GLY A 18 1.13 13.42 -6.90
CA GLY A 18 -0.02 13.98 -6.18
C GLY A 18 -1.36 13.53 -6.75
N SER A 19 -1.37 12.69 -7.76
CA SER A 19 -2.58 12.13 -8.35
C SER A 19 -2.79 10.68 -7.93
N GLU A 20 -4.05 10.28 -7.78
CA GLU A 20 -4.43 8.89 -7.63
C GLU A 20 -5.16 8.41 -8.88
N THR A 21 -4.84 7.22 -9.36
CA THR A 21 -5.45 6.66 -10.54
C THR A 21 -5.99 5.26 -10.23
N ARG A 22 -7.14 4.91 -10.82
CA ARG A 22 -7.66 3.56 -10.73
C ARG A 22 -6.69 2.60 -11.42
N VAL A 23 -6.32 1.52 -10.73
CA VAL A 23 -5.40 0.55 -11.30
C VAL A 23 -6.06 -0.30 -12.38
N PRO A 24 -5.30 -0.74 -13.40
CA PRO A 24 -5.77 -1.71 -14.40
C PRO A 24 -6.17 -3.04 -13.76
N VAL A 25 -6.97 -3.81 -14.48
CA VAL A 25 -7.50 -5.10 -14.01
C VAL A 25 -6.40 -6.07 -13.60
N ASP A 26 -5.31 -6.13 -14.34
CA ASP A 26 -4.19 -7.03 -14.08
C ASP A 26 -3.36 -6.66 -12.84
N LEU A 27 -3.48 -5.42 -12.35
CA LEU A 27 -2.83 -4.95 -11.13
C LEU A 27 -3.80 -4.83 -9.94
N ASN A 28 -5.05 -5.25 -10.12
CA ASN A 28 -6.09 -5.08 -9.11
C ASN A 28 -5.98 -6.16 -8.02
N LEU A 29 -5.44 -5.79 -6.86
CA LEU A 29 -5.22 -6.68 -5.73
C LEU A 29 -6.48 -7.03 -4.94
N THR A 30 -7.68 -6.62 -5.38
CA THR A 30 -8.93 -7.09 -4.78
C THR A 30 -9.21 -8.56 -5.09
N ARG A 31 -8.37 -9.18 -5.89
CA ARG A 31 -8.36 -10.59 -6.20
C ARG A 31 -6.92 -11.12 -6.16
N LEU A 32 -6.74 -12.41 -6.20
CA LEU A 32 -5.41 -13.02 -6.29
C LEU A 32 -4.76 -12.67 -7.64
N VAL A 33 -3.55 -12.16 -7.57
CA VAL A 33 -2.75 -11.76 -8.74
C VAL A 33 -1.37 -12.37 -8.59
N GLU A 34 -0.83 -12.89 -9.68
CA GLU A 34 0.53 -13.41 -9.73
C GLU A 34 1.53 -12.25 -9.58
N PRO A 35 2.44 -12.28 -8.59
CA PRO A 35 3.38 -11.18 -8.37
C PRO A 35 4.63 -11.35 -9.24
N GLU A 36 4.48 -11.23 -10.53
CA GLU A 36 5.59 -11.37 -11.48
C GLU A 36 6.66 -10.29 -11.27
N ILE A 37 7.91 -10.63 -11.55
CA ILE A 37 9.04 -9.70 -11.47
C ILE A 37 8.75 -8.44 -12.31
N GLY A 38 8.95 -7.28 -11.72
CA GLY A 38 8.76 -5.99 -12.38
C GLY A 38 7.32 -5.56 -12.58
N LYS A 39 6.35 -6.38 -12.14
CA LYS A 39 4.92 -6.07 -12.30
C LYS A 39 4.45 -4.96 -11.37
N PHE A 40 4.91 -4.97 -10.13
CA PHE A 40 4.47 -4.02 -9.11
C PHE A 40 5.61 -3.13 -8.63
N ASP A 41 5.33 -1.86 -8.54
CA ASP A 41 6.08 -0.84 -7.80
C ASP A 41 5.06 0.27 -7.52
N HIS A 42 4.08 -0.04 -6.67
CA HIS A 42 2.89 0.78 -6.51
C HIS A 42 2.60 1.06 -5.04
N CYS A 43 2.07 2.25 -4.78
CA CYS A 43 1.52 2.62 -3.49
C CYS A 43 0.00 2.69 -3.62
N PHE A 44 -0.67 1.69 -3.10
CA PHE A 44 -2.13 1.60 -3.14
C PHE A 44 -2.75 2.28 -1.93
N ARG A 45 -3.91 2.89 -2.12
CA ARG A 45 -4.77 3.29 -1.01
C ARG A 45 -5.48 2.05 -0.48
N ASN A 46 -5.39 1.81 0.81
CA ASN A 46 -6.04 0.68 1.48
C ASN A 46 -6.99 1.19 2.57
N GLU A 47 -8.00 1.97 2.14
CA GLU A 47 -9.04 2.50 3.00
C GLU A 47 -10.42 2.19 2.42
N PRO A 48 -11.37 1.58 3.17
CA PRO A 48 -11.12 0.95 4.48
C PRO A 48 -10.15 -0.22 4.33
N ARG A 49 -9.38 -0.46 5.41
CA ARG A 49 -8.34 -1.48 5.35
C ARG A 49 -8.92 -2.86 5.13
N LYS A 50 -8.22 -3.59 4.29
CA LYS A 50 -8.48 -5.01 4.04
C LYS A 50 -7.24 -5.82 4.34
N PRO A 51 -7.40 -7.03 4.86
CA PRO A 51 -6.27 -7.95 5.00
C PRO A 51 -5.62 -8.25 3.66
N VAL A 52 -4.32 -8.45 3.68
CA VAL A 52 -3.55 -8.89 2.50
C VAL A 52 -3.29 -10.38 2.64
N LYS A 53 -3.57 -11.12 1.59
CA LYS A 53 -3.30 -12.55 1.52
C LYS A 53 -2.15 -12.80 0.57
N LEU A 54 -1.11 -13.46 1.05
CA LEU A 54 -0.05 -14.01 0.22
C LEU A 54 -0.22 -15.53 0.21
N GLN A 55 -0.21 -16.12 -0.98
CA GLN A 55 -0.46 -17.54 -1.13
C GLN A 55 0.66 -18.20 -1.92
N TRP A 56 1.26 -19.22 -1.33
CA TRP A 56 2.15 -20.14 -2.01
C TRP A 56 1.37 -21.43 -2.23
N PRO A 57 0.94 -21.71 -3.47
CA PRO A 57 0.08 -22.89 -3.74
C PRO A 57 0.67 -24.16 -3.17
N ASP A 58 -0.16 -24.94 -2.48
CA ASP A 58 0.21 -26.22 -1.85
C ASP A 58 1.31 -26.15 -0.78
N ILE A 59 1.71 -24.95 -0.38
CA ILE A 59 2.75 -24.76 0.64
C ILE A 59 2.19 -24.01 1.85
N ALA A 60 1.77 -22.78 1.67
CA ALA A 60 1.35 -21.93 2.79
C ALA A 60 0.50 -20.75 2.35
N THR A 61 -0.25 -20.20 3.28
CA THR A 61 -0.94 -18.92 3.12
C THR A 61 -0.56 -18.03 4.30
N LEU A 62 -0.21 -16.80 4.01
CA LEU A 62 0.00 -15.75 5.00
C LEU A 62 -1.12 -14.73 4.90
N LEU A 63 -1.80 -14.47 6.02
CA LEU A 63 -2.75 -13.38 6.14
C LEU A 63 -2.08 -12.26 6.93
N MET A 64 -2.04 -11.09 6.34
CA MET A 64 -1.46 -9.89 6.96
C MET A 64 -2.57 -8.88 7.22
N GLU A 65 -2.80 -8.59 8.49
CA GLU A 65 -3.75 -7.57 8.95
C GLU A 65 -2.98 -6.38 9.49
N SER A 66 -3.59 -5.20 9.47
CA SER A 66 -2.95 -3.99 9.97
C SER A 66 -3.95 -3.07 10.65
N SER A 67 -3.44 -2.20 11.52
CA SER A 67 -4.24 -1.23 12.25
C SER A 67 -4.73 -0.08 11.35
N ASP A 68 -5.64 0.72 11.88
CA ASP A 68 -6.29 1.82 11.16
C ASP A 68 -5.32 2.86 10.59
N GLU A 69 -4.17 3.00 11.22
CA GLU A 69 -3.14 3.94 10.81
C GLU A 69 -2.49 3.57 9.48
N MET A 70 -2.53 2.29 9.11
CA MET A 70 -1.91 1.80 7.87
C MET A 70 -2.87 1.98 6.69
N THR A 71 -3.03 3.20 6.25
CA THR A 71 -3.99 3.60 5.21
C THR A 71 -3.54 3.26 3.79
N HIS A 72 -2.30 2.85 3.64
CA HIS A 72 -1.69 2.57 2.34
C HIS A 72 -0.99 1.21 2.35
N LEU A 73 -0.75 0.69 1.15
CA LEU A 73 -0.05 -0.57 0.93
C LEU A 73 0.91 -0.41 -0.23
N VAL A 74 2.19 -0.59 0.01
CA VAL A 74 3.18 -0.67 -1.07
C VAL A 74 3.34 -2.13 -1.47
N VAL A 75 3.32 -2.39 -2.76
CA VAL A 75 3.69 -3.68 -3.34
C VAL A 75 4.78 -3.44 -4.37
N TYR A 76 5.88 -4.14 -4.20
CA TYR A 76 7.05 -4.04 -5.08
C TYR A 76 7.57 -5.45 -5.37
N THR A 77 7.81 -5.73 -6.65
CA THR A 77 8.24 -7.06 -7.10
C THR A 77 9.60 -6.99 -7.79
N PRO A 78 10.69 -6.82 -7.00
CA PRO A 78 12.05 -6.91 -7.55
C PRO A 78 12.42 -8.36 -7.94
N PRO A 79 13.60 -8.60 -8.55
CA PRO A 79 13.94 -9.92 -9.10
C PRO A 79 13.88 -11.10 -8.14
N GLU A 80 14.18 -10.93 -6.87
CA GLU A 80 14.33 -12.06 -5.95
C GLU A 80 13.40 -12.03 -4.74
N SER A 81 12.41 -11.13 -4.75
CA SER A 81 11.52 -10.99 -3.60
C SER A 81 10.18 -10.37 -3.96
N VAL A 82 9.26 -10.43 -3.02
CA VAL A 82 8.01 -9.68 -3.07
C VAL A 82 7.94 -8.84 -1.80
N CYS A 83 7.83 -7.52 -1.97
CA CYS A 83 7.68 -6.60 -0.86
C CYS A 83 6.21 -6.22 -0.76
N VAL A 84 5.61 -6.45 0.40
CA VAL A 84 4.23 -6.10 0.71
C VAL A 84 4.26 -5.32 2.02
N GLU A 85 4.03 -4.03 1.93
CA GLU A 85 4.33 -3.10 3.01
C GLU A 85 3.10 -2.27 3.39
N PRO A 86 2.38 -2.63 4.46
CA PRO A 86 1.41 -1.71 5.06
C PRO A 86 2.15 -0.48 5.59
N ILE A 87 1.71 0.70 5.17
CA ILE A 87 2.33 1.97 5.58
C ILE A 87 1.26 3.00 5.92
N SER A 88 1.64 4.03 6.68
CA SER A 88 0.69 5.03 7.18
C SER A 88 0.47 6.20 6.23
N CYS A 89 1.31 6.37 5.23
CA CYS A 89 1.17 7.47 4.26
C CYS A 89 1.72 7.07 2.90
N THR A 90 1.35 7.83 1.87
CA THR A 90 1.84 7.58 0.51
C THR A 90 3.31 7.96 0.33
N VAL A 91 3.87 7.60 -0.80
CA VAL A 91 5.21 8.03 -1.23
C VAL A 91 5.27 9.56 -1.33
N ASP A 92 6.35 10.16 -0.88
CA ASP A 92 6.54 11.62 -0.86
C ASP A 92 5.45 12.40 -0.09
N ALA A 93 4.81 11.80 0.88
CA ALA A 93 3.66 12.36 1.56
C ALA A 93 3.92 13.77 2.13
N PHE A 94 5.09 13.99 2.71
CA PHE A 94 5.41 15.28 3.34
C PHE A 94 5.52 16.39 2.29
N ARG A 95 6.19 16.11 1.17
CA ARG A 95 6.29 17.07 0.08
C ARG A 95 4.92 17.35 -0.55
N LEU A 96 4.16 16.31 -0.81
CA LEU A 96 2.82 16.45 -1.38
C LEU A 96 1.90 17.24 -0.47
N GLU A 97 1.93 16.99 0.83
CA GLU A 97 1.13 17.76 1.78
C GLU A 97 1.54 19.25 1.78
N ALA A 98 2.84 19.52 1.76
CA ALA A 98 3.34 20.89 1.67
C ALA A 98 2.89 21.62 0.40
N GLU A 99 2.66 20.88 -0.67
CA GLU A 99 2.11 21.39 -1.94
C GLU A 99 0.58 21.49 -1.94
N GLY A 100 -0.09 21.17 -0.83
CA GLY A 100 -1.53 21.27 -0.70
C GLY A 100 -2.31 20.03 -1.12
N ILE A 101 -1.65 18.91 -1.42
CA ILE A 101 -2.33 17.67 -1.77
C ILE A 101 -2.96 17.08 -0.50
N LYS A 102 -4.22 16.63 -0.63
CA LYS A 102 -5.00 16.08 0.48
C LYS A 102 -4.88 14.54 0.55
N ASP A 103 -5.23 14.01 1.71
CA ASP A 103 -5.39 12.57 1.94
C ASP A 103 -4.13 11.75 1.66
N THR A 104 -2.97 12.34 1.89
CA THR A 104 -1.67 11.68 1.74
C THR A 104 -1.39 10.66 2.85
N GLY A 105 -2.16 10.70 3.94
CA GLY A 105 -1.93 9.88 5.12
C GLY A 105 -0.97 10.50 6.13
N THR A 106 -0.38 11.65 5.83
CA THR A 106 0.53 12.35 6.75
C THR A 106 -0.19 12.66 8.06
N ARG A 107 0.49 12.43 9.17
CA ARG A 107 -0.01 12.72 10.52
C ARG A 107 0.94 13.65 11.24
N HIS A 108 0.37 14.61 11.95
CA HIS A 108 1.10 15.58 12.76
C HIS A 108 0.90 15.24 14.24
N ILE A 109 2.01 14.99 14.94
CA ILE A 109 1.99 14.62 16.35
C ILE A 109 2.50 15.82 17.14
N GLN A 110 1.67 16.31 18.06
CA GLN A 110 2.03 17.41 18.93
C GLN A 110 3.08 16.95 19.98
N PRO A 111 3.90 17.87 20.52
CA PRO A 111 4.81 17.52 21.59
C PRO A 111 4.09 16.84 22.76
N GLY A 112 4.62 15.72 23.22
CA GLY A 112 3.98 14.89 24.25
C GLY A 112 2.92 13.92 23.73
N GLY A 113 2.54 14.02 22.46
CA GLY A 113 1.62 13.09 21.81
C GLY A 113 2.31 11.81 21.31
N GLY A 114 1.54 10.94 20.67
CA GLY A 114 2.08 9.69 20.14
C GLY A 114 1.20 9.11 19.03
N MET A 115 1.80 8.25 18.25
CA MET A 115 1.13 7.46 17.24
C MET A 115 1.57 6.01 17.38
N SER A 116 0.66 5.08 17.22
CA SER A 116 0.99 3.65 17.23
C SER A 116 0.28 2.95 16.07
N GLY A 117 0.87 1.84 15.67
CA GLY A 117 0.28 0.98 14.65
C GLY A 117 0.79 -0.43 14.84
N TRP A 118 0.11 -1.39 14.21
CA TRP A 118 0.51 -2.79 14.27
C TRP A 118 0.20 -3.50 12.97
N THR A 119 0.95 -4.56 12.73
CA THR A 119 0.62 -5.57 11.72
C THR A 119 0.56 -6.92 12.40
N LYS A 120 -0.36 -7.78 11.97
CA LYS A 120 -0.53 -9.13 12.48
C LYS A 120 -0.43 -10.11 11.32
N TRP A 121 0.44 -11.08 11.47
CA TRP A 121 0.71 -12.09 10.45
C TRP A 121 0.25 -13.44 10.96
N SER A 122 -0.61 -14.09 10.19
CA SER A 122 -1.18 -15.39 10.55
C SER A 122 -0.95 -16.38 9.41
N TRP A 123 -0.36 -17.53 9.75
CA TRP A 123 -0.11 -18.61 8.80
C TRP A 123 -1.24 -19.64 8.84
N GLY A 124 -1.61 -20.13 7.68
CA GLY A 124 -2.64 -21.16 7.57
C GLY A 124 -2.52 -22.05 6.36
#